data_27a40dba17fa0b2a11e580cb2ccb1503
#
_entry.id   27a40dba17fa0b2a11e580cb2ccb1503
#
_cell.length_a   1.000
_cell.length_b   1.000
_cell.length_c   1.000
_cell.angle_alpha   90.00
_cell.angle_beta   90.00
_cell.angle_gamma   90.00
#
_symmetry.space_group_name_H-M   'P 1'
#
loop_
_entity.id
_entity.type
_entity.pdbx_description
1 polymer ?
#
loop_
_entity_poly.entity_id
_entity_poly.type
_entity_poly.pdbx_seq_one_letter_code
_entity_poly.pdbx_strand_id
1 'polypeptide(L)'
;IHELGFSRNNCTFACGVAWDKDEFRKAIDYQQILQEQLMKLAIYYLNHPNILPVEMLNIKFIAVAAGINNMLDKLCGAGTIMRCWTPDGQCLPCHLFYEVSKEKGVKLDDIDLSSPCHLSDEQCKGCILETICPTCYGGNYITYGDISKRAPYTCIITKIRALAGSWMIGQMLETPEKYY
;
A
#
# COMPACT_ATOMS: atom_id res chain seq x y z
N ILE A 1 -0.50 21.70 1.33
CA ILE A 1 0.82 21.12 1.61
C ILE A 1 1.84 21.64 0.60
N HIS A 2 1.61 21.54 -0.70
CA HIS A 2 2.51 22.07 -1.72
C HIS A 2 2.74 23.59 -1.60
N GLU A 3 1.70 24.35 -1.29
CA GLU A 3 1.78 25.80 -1.02
C GLU A 3 2.68 26.12 0.20
N LEU A 4 2.89 25.16 1.08
CA LEU A 4 3.81 25.25 2.21
C LEU A 4 5.27 24.87 1.85
N GLY A 5 5.57 24.61 0.58
CA GLY A 5 6.90 24.31 0.10
C GLY A 5 7.33 22.83 0.16
N PHE A 6 6.44 21.91 0.52
CA PHE A 6 6.76 20.48 0.49
C PHE A 6 6.77 19.95 -0.94
N SER A 7 7.92 19.48 -1.40
CA SER A 7 8.10 18.94 -2.76
C SER A 7 7.66 17.50 -2.90
N ARG A 8 7.66 16.74 -1.82
CA ARG A 8 7.21 15.33 -1.80
C ARG A 8 6.24 15.10 -0.65
N ASN A 9 5.15 14.42 -0.97
CA ASN A 9 4.15 14.03 0.01
C ASN A 9 3.92 12.52 -0.08
N ASN A 10 4.02 11.86 1.07
CA ASN A 10 3.66 10.47 1.19
C ASN A 10 2.36 10.38 1.98
N CYS A 11 1.32 9.90 1.33
CA CYS A 11 0.05 9.57 1.95
C CYS A 11 -0.16 8.07 1.87
N THR A 12 -0.52 7.47 2.97
CA THR A 12 -0.87 6.05 3.02
C THR A 12 -2.17 5.86 3.77
N PHE A 13 -2.90 4.81 3.42
CA PHE A 13 -4.07 4.42 4.19
C PHE A 13 -3.64 3.80 5.50
N ALA A 14 -4.34 4.12 6.58
CA ALA A 14 -4.14 3.44 7.85
C ALA A 14 -4.51 1.95 7.68
N CYS A 15 -3.56 1.08 8.00
CA CYS A 15 -3.73 -0.37 7.95
C CYS A 15 -3.53 -0.93 9.35
N GLY A 16 -4.27 -1.99 9.71
CA GLY A 16 -4.05 -2.73 10.95
C GLY A 16 -4.51 -2.03 12.23
N VAL A 17 -5.11 -0.87 12.15
CA VAL A 17 -5.94 -0.37 13.24
C VAL A 17 -7.13 -1.31 13.30
N ALA A 18 -7.64 -1.61 14.49
CA ALA A 18 -8.87 -2.40 14.66
C ALA A 18 -10.02 -1.77 13.85
N TRP A 19 -9.94 -1.95 12.56
CA TRP A 19 -11.05 -1.75 11.66
C TRP A 19 -12.02 -2.83 12.06
N ASP A 20 -13.02 -2.44 12.82
CA ASP A 20 -14.13 -3.28 13.20
C ASP A 20 -14.66 -4.01 11.95
N LYS A 21 -15.20 -5.20 12.11
CA LYS A 21 -15.81 -5.95 11.00
C LYS A 21 -16.82 -5.10 10.23
N ASP A 22 -17.47 -4.14 10.90
CA ASP A 22 -18.33 -3.13 10.29
C ASP A 22 -17.56 -2.11 9.43
N GLU A 23 -16.29 -1.90 9.68
CA GLU A 23 -15.50 -0.94 8.90
C GLU A 23 -15.02 -1.50 7.56
N PHE A 24 -14.90 -2.81 7.41
CA PHE A 24 -14.75 -3.42 6.08
C PHE A 24 -15.97 -3.13 5.20
N ARG A 25 -17.16 -3.19 5.77
CA ARG A 25 -18.39 -2.77 5.11
C ARG A 25 -18.36 -1.30 4.72
N LYS A 26 -17.91 -0.43 5.62
CA LYS A 26 -17.70 1.00 5.36
C LYS A 26 -16.63 1.24 4.27
N ALA A 27 -15.56 0.45 4.22
CA ALA A 27 -14.56 0.59 3.16
C ALA A 27 -15.15 0.30 1.76
N ILE A 28 -16.10 -0.64 1.66
CA ILE A 28 -16.87 -0.87 0.43
C ILE A 28 -17.78 0.33 0.15
N ASP A 29 -18.46 0.86 1.17
CA ASP A 29 -19.34 2.02 1.03
C ASP A 29 -18.56 3.29 0.65
N TYR A 30 -17.33 3.43 1.10
CA TYR A 30 -16.43 4.54 0.74
C TYR A 30 -15.69 4.34 -0.58
N GLN A 31 -15.82 3.21 -1.24
CA GLN A 31 -15.11 2.91 -2.50
C GLN A 31 -15.33 3.99 -3.55
N GLN A 32 -16.58 4.38 -3.76
CA GLN A 32 -16.93 5.40 -4.73
C GLN A 32 -16.34 6.76 -4.34
N ILE A 33 -16.47 7.15 -3.08
CA ILE A 33 -15.93 8.41 -2.57
C ILE A 33 -14.41 8.44 -2.74
N LEU A 34 -13.73 7.34 -2.41
CA LEU A 34 -12.28 7.23 -2.57
C LEU A 34 -11.86 7.35 -4.03
N GLN A 35 -12.56 6.69 -4.94
CA GLN A 35 -12.31 6.78 -6.37
C GLN A 35 -12.47 8.22 -6.87
N GLU A 36 -13.56 8.88 -6.50
CA GLU A 36 -13.83 10.27 -6.87
C GLU A 36 -12.73 11.21 -6.34
N GLN A 37 -12.29 11.04 -5.10
CA GLN A 37 -11.26 11.90 -4.50
C GLN A 37 -9.89 11.65 -5.14
N LEU A 38 -9.52 10.42 -5.44
CA LEU A 38 -8.26 10.12 -6.13
C LEU A 38 -8.28 10.62 -7.58
N MET A 39 -9.41 10.57 -8.27
CA MET A 39 -9.54 11.16 -9.60
C MET A 39 -9.42 12.69 -9.57
N LYS A 40 -10.04 13.36 -8.59
CA LYS A 40 -9.86 14.82 -8.39
C LYS A 40 -8.39 15.17 -8.12
N LEU A 41 -7.71 14.37 -7.33
CA LEU A 41 -6.28 14.54 -7.03
C LEU A 41 -5.42 14.33 -8.30
N ALA A 42 -5.73 13.34 -9.12
CA ALA A 42 -5.07 13.10 -10.40
C ALA A 42 -5.25 14.31 -11.35
N ILE A 43 -6.47 14.83 -11.47
CA ILE A 43 -6.77 16.04 -12.26
C ILE A 43 -5.99 17.26 -11.73
N TYR A 44 -5.88 17.40 -10.41
CA TYR A 44 -5.09 18.45 -9.81
C TYR A 44 -3.63 18.42 -10.31
N TYR A 45 -2.98 17.26 -10.28
CA TYR A 45 -1.59 17.11 -10.75
C TYR A 45 -1.45 17.33 -12.26
N LEU A 46 -2.42 16.93 -13.07
CA LEU A 46 -2.44 17.25 -14.49
C LEU A 46 -2.49 18.75 -14.78
N ASN A 47 -3.12 19.53 -13.90
CA ASN A 47 -3.18 20.99 -14.00
C ASN A 47 -1.98 21.70 -13.35
N HIS A 48 -1.13 20.97 -12.63
CA HIS A 48 0.04 21.51 -11.93
C HIS A 48 1.30 20.71 -12.28
N PRO A 49 1.81 20.78 -13.52
CA PRO A 49 2.87 19.89 -14.02
C PRO A 49 4.20 20.01 -13.26
N ASN A 50 4.42 21.14 -12.59
CA ASN A 50 5.63 21.38 -11.78
C ASN A 50 5.56 20.76 -10.38
N ILE A 51 4.44 20.13 -10.03
CA ILE A 51 4.25 19.50 -8.71
C ILE A 51 4.33 17.99 -8.87
N LEU A 52 5.22 17.36 -8.11
CA LEU A 52 5.33 15.90 -8.11
C LEU A 52 4.06 15.26 -7.52
N PRO A 53 3.46 14.30 -8.22
CA PRO A 53 2.32 13.56 -7.69
C PRO A 53 2.64 12.87 -6.38
N VAL A 54 1.65 12.81 -5.49
CA VAL A 54 1.75 12.02 -4.26
C VAL A 54 2.04 10.55 -4.57
N GLU A 55 2.87 9.91 -3.74
CA GLU A 55 3.31 8.52 -3.94
C GLU A 55 2.13 7.54 -4.12
N MET A 56 0.98 7.85 -3.55
CA MET A 56 -0.25 7.08 -3.71
C MET A 56 -0.72 6.95 -5.16
N LEU A 57 -0.47 7.94 -6.01
CA LEU A 57 -0.79 7.94 -7.45
C LEU A 57 0.39 7.52 -8.33
N ASN A 58 1.59 7.46 -7.77
CA ASN A 58 2.79 7.05 -8.49
C ASN A 58 2.89 5.52 -8.53
N ILE A 59 2.20 4.92 -9.48
CA ILE A 59 2.20 3.46 -9.66
C ILE A 59 3.29 3.08 -10.64
N LYS A 60 4.14 2.14 -10.25
CA LYS A 60 5.26 1.65 -11.07
C LYS A 60 4.78 0.75 -12.21
N PHE A 61 4.03 1.30 -13.15
CA PHE A 61 3.49 0.55 -14.30
C PHE A 61 4.57 -0.07 -15.17
N ILE A 62 5.77 0.53 -15.23
CA ILE A 62 6.92 -0.06 -15.96
C ILE A 62 7.25 -1.45 -15.40
N ALA A 63 7.19 -1.62 -14.08
CA ALA A 63 7.42 -2.92 -13.45
C ALA A 63 6.34 -3.94 -13.86
N VAL A 64 5.08 -3.51 -13.98
CA VAL A 64 3.98 -4.36 -14.45
C VAL A 64 4.17 -4.75 -15.91
N ALA A 65 4.45 -3.76 -16.78
CA ALA A 65 4.60 -3.97 -18.22
C ALA A 65 5.82 -4.83 -18.56
N ALA A 66 6.92 -4.69 -17.79
CA ALA A 66 8.13 -5.47 -17.96
C ALA A 66 8.06 -6.88 -17.37
N GLY A 67 6.96 -7.23 -16.71
CA GLY A 67 6.83 -8.51 -16.00
C GLY A 67 7.88 -8.67 -14.89
N ILE A 68 8.44 -7.55 -14.41
CA ILE A 68 9.43 -7.57 -13.34
C ILE A 68 8.72 -7.96 -12.06
N ASN A 69 8.85 -9.22 -11.72
CA ASN A 69 8.28 -9.79 -10.52
C ASN A 69 9.20 -9.50 -9.33
N ASN A 70 9.30 -8.22 -8.94
CA ASN A 70 10.04 -7.79 -7.75
C ASN A 70 9.22 -8.04 -6.47
N MET A 71 8.47 -9.13 -6.45
CA MET A 71 7.81 -9.64 -5.23
C MET A 71 8.82 -9.90 -4.09
N LEU A 72 10.11 -9.92 -4.43
CA LEU A 72 11.21 -10.04 -3.48
C LEU A 72 11.39 -8.79 -2.62
N ASP A 73 10.99 -7.64 -3.12
CA ASP A 73 11.12 -6.39 -2.38
C ASP A 73 9.83 -6.10 -1.61
N LYS A 74 9.87 -6.33 -0.32
CA LYS A 74 8.86 -5.82 0.60
C LYS A 74 8.81 -4.31 0.46
N LEU A 75 7.70 -3.79 -0.04
CA LEU A 75 7.57 -2.36 -0.34
C LEU A 75 7.78 -1.46 0.88
N CYS A 76 7.54 -1.96 2.09
CA CYS A 76 7.69 -1.19 3.33
C CYS A 76 8.95 -1.54 4.15
N GLY A 77 9.71 -2.55 3.77
CA GLY A 77 10.90 -2.99 4.49
C GLY A 77 10.66 -3.60 5.88
N ALA A 78 9.40 -3.91 6.24
CA ALA A 78 9.10 -4.54 7.53
C ALA A 78 9.90 -5.85 7.72
N GLY A 79 10.56 -5.97 8.87
CA GLY A 79 11.39 -7.13 9.19
C GLY A 79 12.75 -7.18 8.47
N THR A 80 13.04 -6.24 7.56
CA THR A 80 14.33 -6.12 6.88
C THR A 80 15.03 -4.82 7.26
N ILE A 81 14.71 -3.71 6.59
CA ILE A 81 15.28 -2.39 6.87
C ILE A 81 14.49 -1.59 7.90
N MET A 82 13.19 -1.91 8.07
CA MET A 82 12.34 -1.28 9.07
C MET A 82 12.39 -2.05 10.38
N ARG A 83 12.52 -1.34 11.47
CA ARG A 83 12.44 -1.83 12.86
C ARG A 83 11.64 -0.85 13.69
N CYS A 84 10.93 -1.34 14.67
CA CYS A 84 10.25 -0.55 15.69
C CYS A 84 10.71 -1.04 17.07
N TRP A 85 11.12 -0.11 17.91
CA TRP A 85 11.51 -0.41 19.29
C TRP A 85 10.40 0.01 20.24
N THR A 86 10.01 -0.89 21.10
CA THR A 86 9.03 -0.60 22.15
C THR A 86 9.73 0.08 23.34
N PRO A 87 9.00 0.77 24.23
CA PRO A 87 9.58 1.40 25.41
C PRO A 87 10.29 0.44 26.36
N ASP A 88 9.89 -0.83 26.37
CA ASP A 88 10.50 -1.91 27.15
C ASP A 88 11.68 -2.61 26.45
N GLY A 89 12.09 -2.08 25.28
CA GLY A 89 13.29 -2.53 24.57
C GLY A 89 13.08 -3.69 23.59
N GLN A 90 11.86 -4.13 23.35
CA GLN A 90 11.58 -5.16 22.36
C GLN A 90 11.75 -4.61 20.95
N CYS A 91 12.43 -5.36 20.07
CA CYS A 91 12.56 -5.03 18.65
C CYS A 91 11.47 -5.74 17.84
N LEU A 92 10.66 -4.94 17.14
CA LEU A 92 9.55 -5.42 16.31
C LEU A 92 9.84 -5.19 14.82
N PRO A 93 9.27 -6.00 13.91
CA PRO A 93 9.41 -5.80 12.47
C PRO A 93 8.87 -4.45 11.98
N CYS A 94 7.76 -3.99 12.56
CA CYS A 94 7.19 -2.65 12.39
C CYS A 94 6.21 -2.36 13.53
N HIS A 95 5.72 -1.12 13.61
CA HIS A 95 4.80 -0.68 14.67
C HIS A 95 3.48 -1.44 14.73
N LEU A 96 2.99 -1.98 13.60
CA LEU A 96 1.75 -2.75 13.58
C LEU A 96 1.84 -4.08 14.33
N PHE A 97 3.05 -4.61 14.52
CA PHE A 97 3.24 -5.81 15.33
C PHE A 97 3.22 -5.54 16.85
N TYR A 98 3.11 -4.27 17.27
CA TYR A 98 3.07 -3.93 18.69
C TYR A 98 1.86 -4.53 19.40
N GLU A 99 0.66 -4.41 18.84
CA GLU A 99 -0.54 -4.98 19.45
C GLU A 99 -0.47 -6.53 19.44
N VAL A 100 -0.01 -7.10 18.32
CA VAL A 100 0.20 -8.55 18.20
C VAL A 100 1.19 -9.06 19.24
N SER A 101 2.24 -8.30 19.54
CA SER A 101 3.26 -8.69 20.53
C SER A 101 2.74 -8.79 21.96
N LYS A 102 1.60 -8.15 22.24
CA LYS A 102 0.95 -8.21 23.56
C LYS A 102 0.04 -9.42 23.70
N GLU A 103 -0.34 -10.07 22.62
CA GLU A 103 -1.19 -11.24 22.66
C GLU A 103 -0.42 -12.44 23.23
N LYS A 104 -1.03 -13.14 24.19
CA LYS A 104 -0.40 -14.30 24.81
C LYS A 104 -0.20 -15.43 23.80
N GLY A 105 1.04 -15.90 23.70
CA GLY A 105 1.40 -17.05 22.89
C GLY A 105 1.82 -16.73 21.46
N VAL A 106 1.78 -15.47 21.03
CA VAL A 106 2.35 -15.07 19.75
C VAL A 106 3.86 -14.86 19.91
N LYS A 107 4.64 -15.66 19.20
CA LYS A 107 6.08 -15.48 19.08
C LYS A 107 6.38 -14.83 17.74
N LEU A 108 6.80 -13.56 17.78
CA LEU A 108 7.14 -12.82 16.56
C LEU A 108 8.34 -13.41 15.81
N ASP A 109 9.21 -14.11 16.52
CA ASP A 109 10.37 -14.81 15.94
C ASP A 109 9.96 -15.96 15.03
N ASP A 110 8.73 -16.50 15.20
CA ASP A 110 8.18 -17.54 14.33
C ASP A 110 7.65 -16.98 13.00
N ILE A 111 7.61 -15.64 12.84
CA ILE A 111 7.15 -14.99 11.63
C ILE A 111 8.34 -14.70 10.71
N ASP A 112 8.52 -15.53 9.68
CA ASP A 112 9.58 -15.30 8.69
C ASP A 112 9.22 -14.13 7.77
N LEU A 113 9.85 -12.99 8.03
CA LEU A 113 9.77 -11.79 7.23
C LEU A 113 10.98 -11.59 6.30
N SER A 114 11.96 -12.50 6.34
CA SER A 114 13.15 -12.45 5.50
C SER A 114 12.89 -12.96 4.09
N SER A 115 12.03 -13.97 3.98
CA SER A 115 11.64 -14.56 2.71
C SER A 115 10.58 -13.75 1.97
N PRO A 116 10.55 -13.79 0.64
CA PRO A 116 9.46 -13.24 -0.14
C PRO A 116 8.16 -13.93 0.26
N CYS A 117 7.18 -13.17 0.72
CA CYS A 117 5.87 -13.70 0.97
C CYS A 117 5.07 -13.69 -0.32
N HIS A 118 4.82 -14.87 -0.89
CA HIS A 118 3.81 -15.01 -1.91
C HIS A 118 2.44 -14.84 -1.26
N LEU A 119 1.59 -14.03 -1.89
CA LEU A 119 0.21 -13.91 -1.45
C LEU A 119 -0.48 -15.25 -1.70
N SER A 120 -0.97 -15.87 -0.63
CA SER A 120 -1.64 -17.18 -0.70
C SER A 120 -3.11 -17.08 -1.13
N ASP A 121 -3.62 -15.86 -1.27
CA ASP A 121 -5.01 -15.61 -1.64
C ASP A 121 -5.24 -16.00 -3.10
N GLU A 122 -6.25 -16.82 -3.35
CA GLU A 122 -6.65 -17.23 -4.71
C GLU A 122 -6.98 -16.03 -5.61
N GLN A 123 -7.49 -14.94 -5.04
CA GLN A 123 -7.79 -13.71 -5.77
C GLN A 123 -6.54 -13.02 -6.33
N CYS A 124 -5.36 -13.33 -5.81
CA CYS A 124 -4.10 -12.75 -6.25
C CYS A 124 -3.48 -13.50 -7.41
N LYS A 125 -3.87 -14.76 -7.62
CA LYS A 125 -3.33 -15.59 -8.71
C LYS A 125 -3.70 -15.00 -10.07
N GLY A 126 -2.68 -14.61 -10.83
CA GLY A 126 -2.86 -13.98 -12.15
C GLY A 126 -3.39 -12.55 -12.11
N CYS A 127 -3.42 -11.91 -10.96
CA CYS A 127 -3.77 -10.49 -10.85
C CYS A 127 -2.64 -9.64 -11.44
N ILE A 128 -2.95 -8.81 -12.43
CA ILE A 128 -1.98 -7.90 -13.07
C ILE A 128 -1.32 -6.93 -12.08
N LEU A 129 -1.98 -6.64 -10.96
CA LEU A 129 -1.47 -5.73 -9.93
C LEU A 129 -0.64 -6.44 -8.87
N GLU A 130 -0.48 -7.77 -8.93
CA GLU A 130 0.22 -8.54 -7.90
C GLU A 130 1.63 -8.02 -7.64
N THR A 131 2.36 -7.70 -8.72
CA THR A 131 3.75 -7.21 -8.67
C THR A 131 3.93 -5.84 -8.01
N ILE A 132 2.90 -5.01 -8.04
CA ILE A 132 2.93 -3.64 -7.51
C ILE A 132 2.01 -3.45 -6.30
N CYS A 133 1.35 -4.53 -5.88
CA CYS A 133 0.38 -4.44 -4.80
C CYS A 133 1.07 -4.32 -3.44
N PRO A 134 0.94 -3.18 -2.76
CA PRO A 134 1.53 -2.98 -1.44
C PRO A 134 0.76 -3.82 -0.43
N THR A 135 1.25 -5.02 -0.14
CA THR A 135 0.68 -5.77 0.98
C THR A 135 1.22 -5.23 2.30
N CYS A 136 0.37 -5.19 3.30
CA CYS A 136 0.75 -4.83 4.67
C CYS A 136 0.85 -6.09 5.52
N TYR A 137 2.06 -6.57 5.79
CA TYR A 137 2.27 -7.81 6.57
C TYR A 137 1.66 -7.75 7.97
N GLY A 138 1.82 -6.62 8.67
CA GLY A 138 1.20 -6.42 9.98
C GLY A 138 -0.33 -6.44 9.92
N GLY A 139 -0.91 -5.72 8.96
CA GLY A 139 -2.37 -5.72 8.73
C GLY A 139 -2.92 -7.10 8.35
N ASN A 140 -2.22 -7.82 7.50
CA ASN A 140 -2.56 -9.20 7.14
C ASN A 140 -2.55 -10.11 8.37
N TYR A 141 -1.48 -10.01 9.18
CA TYR A 141 -1.34 -10.82 10.39
C TYR A 141 -2.43 -10.52 11.41
N ILE A 142 -2.72 -9.25 11.68
CA ILE A 142 -3.80 -8.83 12.59
C ILE A 142 -5.16 -9.38 12.12
N THR A 143 -5.39 -9.41 10.80
CA THR A 143 -6.68 -9.84 10.25
C THR A 143 -6.82 -11.36 10.23
N TYR A 144 -5.74 -12.09 9.92
CA TYR A 144 -5.82 -13.52 9.60
C TYR A 144 -4.86 -14.42 10.38
N GLY A 145 -3.94 -13.87 11.17
CA GLY A 145 -2.83 -14.62 11.77
C GLY A 145 -1.80 -15.11 10.74
N ASP A 146 -1.83 -14.56 9.51
CA ASP A 146 -1.01 -14.98 8.39
C ASP A 146 -0.56 -13.76 7.60
N ILE A 147 0.77 -13.55 7.51
CA ILE A 147 1.36 -12.40 6.79
C ILE A 147 1.16 -12.48 5.28
N SER A 148 0.97 -13.66 4.73
CA SER A 148 0.83 -13.89 3.29
C SER A 148 -0.59 -13.70 2.78
N LYS A 149 -1.59 -13.78 3.67
CA LYS A 149 -3.00 -13.64 3.32
C LYS A 149 -3.43 -12.18 3.34
N ARG A 150 -3.79 -11.66 2.17
CA ARG A 150 -4.13 -10.25 2.02
C ARG A 150 -5.46 -9.88 2.66
N ALA A 151 -5.46 -8.79 3.42
CA ALA A 151 -6.68 -8.17 3.90
C ALA A 151 -7.51 -7.59 2.71
N PRO A 152 -8.82 -7.90 2.60
CA PRO A 152 -9.64 -7.56 1.44
C PRO A 152 -9.70 -6.07 1.13
N TYR A 153 -9.69 -5.21 2.15
CA TYR A 153 -9.69 -3.75 1.96
C TYR A 153 -8.44 -3.25 1.22
N THR A 154 -7.29 -3.91 1.38
CA THR A 154 -6.06 -3.58 0.65
C THR A 154 -6.25 -3.78 -0.86
N CYS A 155 -6.96 -4.83 -1.26
CA CYS A 155 -7.26 -5.10 -2.67
C CYS A 155 -8.10 -3.99 -3.30
N ILE A 156 -9.17 -3.56 -2.62
CA ILE A 156 -10.06 -2.48 -3.08
C ILE A 156 -9.26 -1.18 -3.26
N ILE A 157 -8.53 -0.78 -2.23
CA ILE A 157 -7.72 0.44 -2.24
C ILE A 157 -6.67 0.40 -3.37
N THR A 158 -5.99 -0.73 -3.54
CA THR A 158 -4.96 -0.88 -4.58
C THR A 158 -5.56 -0.76 -5.98
N LYS A 159 -6.71 -1.36 -6.24
CA LYS A 159 -7.40 -1.26 -7.53
C LYS A 159 -7.80 0.18 -7.85
N ILE A 160 -8.36 0.91 -6.87
CA ILE A 160 -8.76 2.31 -7.05
C ILE A 160 -7.54 3.19 -7.32
N ARG A 161 -6.46 3.00 -6.57
CA ARG A 161 -5.19 3.72 -6.78
C ARG A 161 -4.62 3.43 -8.17
N ALA A 162 -4.59 2.16 -8.57
CA ALA A 162 -4.12 1.75 -9.89
C ALA A 162 -4.93 2.40 -11.00
N LEU A 163 -6.26 2.44 -10.87
CA LEU A 163 -7.14 3.07 -11.85
C LEU A 163 -6.84 4.58 -11.97
N ALA A 164 -6.81 5.30 -10.88
CA ALA A 164 -6.55 6.75 -10.90
C ALA A 164 -5.13 7.08 -11.38
N GLY A 165 -4.11 6.33 -10.91
CA GLY A 165 -2.72 6.53 -11.32
C GLY A 165 -2.48 6.19 -12.79
N SER A 166 -3.05 5.09 -13.30
CA SER A 166 -2.90 4.72 -14.73
C SER A 166 -3.56 5.74 -15.64
N TRP A 167 -4.76 6.20 -15.27
CA TRP A 167 -5.44 7.24 -16.01
C TRP A 167 -4.62 8.53 -16.06
N MET A 168 -4.11 8.98 -14.90
CA MET A 168 -3.26 10.19 -14.82
C MET A 168 -2.02 10.06 -15.70
N ILE A 169 -1.30 8.94 -15.62
CA ILE A 169 -0.09 8.71 -16.42
C ILE A 169 -0.44 8.64 -17.91
N GLY A 170 -1.55 8.01 -18.28
CA GLY A 170 -2.03 7.99 -19.65
C GLY A 170 -2.23 9.41 -20.20
N GLN A 171 -2.87 10.29 -19.44
CA GLN A 171 -3.04 11.70 -19.84
C GLN A 171 -1.70 12.46 -19.95
N MET A 172 -0.74 12.18 -19.07
CA MET A 172 0.60 12.77 -19.14
C MET A 172 1.34 12.32 -20.41
N LEU A 173 1.17 11.09 -20.84
CA LEU A 173 1.80 10.54 -22.06
C LEU A 173 1.17 11.07 -23.36
N GLU A 174 -0.06 11.57 -23.32
CA GLU A 174 -0.70 12.23 -24.46
C GLU A 174 -0.12 13.63 -24.73
N THR A 175 0.47 14.28 -23.72
CA THR A 175 1.09 15.60 -23.83
C THR A 175 2.41 15.65 -23.07
N PRO A 176 3.42 14.87 -23.50
CA PRO A 176 4.66 14.69 -22.73
C PRO A 176 5.45 15.99 -22.55
N GLU A 177 5.39 16.89 -23.50
CA GLU A 177 6.07 18.20 -23.47
C GLU A 177 5.63 19.09 -22.31
N LYS A 178 4.48 18.79 -21.71
CA LYS A 178 3.97 19.53 -20.55
C LYS A 178 4.56 19.03 -19.22
N TYR A 179 5.03 17.77 -19.17
CA TYR A 179 5.40 17.09 -17.92
C TYR A 179 6.88 16.67 -17.87
N TYR A 180 7.56 16.67 -19.01
CA TYR A 180 8.94 16.27 -19.22
C TYR A 180 9.68 17.32 -20.04
#